data_9b8dc10811be020d1795e7a26e26a50b
#
_entry.id   9b8dc10811be020d1795e7a26e26a50b
#
_cell.length_a   1.000
_cell.length_b   1.000
_cell.length_c   1.000
_cell.angle_alpha   90.00
_cell.angle_beta   90.00
_cell.angle_gamma   90.00
#
_symmetry.space_group_name_H-M   'P 1'
#
loop_
_entity.id
_entity.type
_entity.pdbx_description
1 polymer ?
#
loop_
_entity_poly.entity_id
_entity_poly.type
_entity_poly.pdbx_seq_one_letter_code
_entity_poly.pdbx_strand_id
1 'polypeptide(L)'
;VAEILWRTEYRDGVRWLFCNLAELGFRLDDDGQASGMFLAVAAPLGGIASLGNILAKGDQGFSPSIEMGSFVELDADDVTPASVSLNLLAEATDVSGPVYSLDVVLHRGATGEAGTVVFNPGAISEDPQLGWIPAVAAGLEEFELVPQRVPTMHWPATVTDVPTGTTAGFTLTTVPIAAVPYDRYVIPTGEVQVVAASGTNLRVDLVAHLDDETGTKIVGRSFGVAGAKDKLSLIGYPPAGTTSSATKILANNPANVYFRTEKQAGSSAYSSVAGTALFGCMTVPA
;
A
#
# COMPACT_ATOMS: atom_id res chain seq x y z
N VAL A 1 -9.89 -14.87 -13.26
CA VAL A 1 -10.31 -13.90 -12.22
C VAL A 1 -11.58 -14.47 -11.62
N ALA A 2 -11.59 -14.77 -10.30
CA ALA A 2 -12.80 -15.24 -9.63
C ALA A 2 -13.80 -14.09 -9.57
N GLU A 3 -15.02 -14.36 -10.04
CA GLU A 3 -16.10 -13.39 -10.01
C GLU A 3 -16.60 -13.22 -8.57
N ILE A 4 -16.73 -11.98 -8.11
CA ILE A 4 -17.27 -11.69 -6.78
C ILE A 4 -18.79 -11.84 -6.87
N LEU A 5 -19.30 -12.90 -6.27
CA LEU A 5 -20.73 -13.18 -6.21
C LEU A 5 -21.27 -12.83 -4.82
N TRP A 6 -22.28 -11.98 -4.80
CA TRP A 6 -23.06 -11.68 -3.61
C TRP A 6 -24.30 -12.56 -3.57
N ARG A 7 -24.55 -13.23 -2.44
CA ARG A 7 -25.77 -14.02 -2.21
C ARG A 7 -26.48 -13.57 -0.94
N THR A 8 -27.79 -13.60 -0.97
CA THR A 8 -28.63 -13.33 0.20
C THR A 8 -29.11 -14.63 0.81
N GLU A 9 -28.91 -14.80 2.11
CA GLU A 9 -29.41 -15.95 2.89
C GLU A 9 -30.14 -15.47 4.14
N TYR A 10 -31.11 -16.29 4.61
CA TYR A 10 -31.78 -16.09 5.88
C TYR A 10 -31.19 -17.04 6.92
N ARG A 11 -30.65 -16.49 8.02
CA ARG A 11 -30.18 -17.25 9.18
C ARG A 11 -30.88 -16.72 10.43
N ASP A 12 -31.48 -17.58 11.20
CA ASP A 12 -32.25 -17.25 12.42
C ASP A 12 -33.31 -16.17 12.20
N GLY A 13 -33.98 -16.20 11.04
CA GLY A 13 -35.01 -15.24 10.67
C GLY A 13 -34.50 -13.86 10.21
N VAL A 14 -33.21 -13.67 10.16
CA VAL A 14 -32.55 -12.40 9.72
C VAL A 14 -31.97 -12.59 8.32
N ARG A 15 -32.10 -11.56 7.50
CA ARG A 15 -31.54 -11.52 6.14
C ARG A 15 -30.07 -11.08 6.17
N TRP A 16 -29.19 -11.88 5.53
CA TRP A 16 -27.78 -11.66 5.44
C TRP A 16 -27.32 -11.58 3.98
N LEU A 17 -26.31 -10.78 3.72
CA LEU A 17 -25.63 -10.68 2.43
C LEU A 17 -24.20 -11.21 2.56
N PHE A 18 -23.85 -12.21 1.77
CA PHE A 18 -22.53 -12.88 1.80
C PHE A 18 -21.76 -12.68 0.51
N CYS A 19 -20.45 -12.63 0.63
CA CYS A 19 -19.50 -12.64 -0.48
C CYS A 19 -18.70 -13.97 -0.49
N ASN A 20 -18.50 -14.55 -1.66
CA ASN A 20 -17.84 -15.86 -1.80
C ASN A 20 -16.32 -15.86 -1.50
N LEU A 21 -15.67 -14.70 -1.48
CA LEU A 21 -14.22 -14.61 -1.24
C LEU A 21 -13.85 -14.46 0.23
N ALA A 22 -14.76 -14.03 1.08
CA ALA A 22 -14.46 -13.75 2.49
C ALA A 22 -15.70 -13.86 3.36
N GLU A 23 -16.59 -14.80 3.14
CA GLU A 23 -17.87 -14.88 3.89
C GLU A 23 -18.21 -13.62 4.71
N LEU A 24 -18.21 -12.47 4.04
CA LEU A 24 -18.56 -11.20 4.62
C LEU A 24 -20.07 -11.08 4.56
N GLY A 25 -20.72 -11.20 5.69
CA GLY A 25 -22.16 -11.09 5.80
C GLY A 25 -22.57 -9.74 6.42
N PHE A 26 -23.52 -9.07 5.78
CA PHE A 26 -24.16 -7.91 6.39
C PHE A 26 -25.57 -8.30 6.82
N ARG A 27 -25.89 -8.07 8.09
CA ARG A 27 -27.27 -8.12 8.57
C ARG A 27 -28.00 -6.93 7.99
N LEU A 28 -29.12 -7.17 7.30
CA LEU A 28 -29.97 -6.12 6.77
C LEU A 28 -31.19 -5.97 7.67
N ASP A 29 -31.60 -4.75 7.96
CA ASP A 29 -32.89 -4.44 8.57
C ASP A 29 -34.05 -4.57 7.56
N ASP A 30 -35.27 -4.31 8.01
CA ASP A 30 -36.45 -4.45 7.20
C ASP A 30 -36.50 -3.50 5.99
N ASP A 31 -35.78 -2.38 6.06
CA ASP A 31 -35.59 -1.40 4.98
C ASP A 31 -34.43 -1.74 4.04
N GLY A 32 -33.72 -2.84 4.30
CA GLY A 32 -32.57 -3.30 3.49
C GLY A 32 -31.27 -2.57 3.78
N GLN A 33 -31.19 -1.79 4.86
CA GLN A 33 -29.95 -1.12 5.28
C GLN A 33 -29.09 -2.07 6.11
N ALA A 34 -27.77 -1.91 6.00
CA ALA A 34 -26.82 -2.72 6.78
C ALA A 34 -26.87 -2.33 8.27
N SER A 35 -27.35 -3.23 9.12
CA SER A 35 -27.49 -3.05 10.57
C SER A 35 -26.47 -3.84 11.40
N GLY A 36 -25.60 -4.61 10.75
CA GLY A 36 -24.53 -5.38 11.38
C GLY A 36 -23.66 -6.06 10.34
N MET A 37 -22.45 -6.42 10.72
CA MET A 37 -21.49 -7.10 9.86
C MET A 37 -21.01 -8.39 10.53
N PHE A 38 -20.93 -9.46 9.74
CA PHE A 38 -20.30 -10.72 10.11
C PHE A 38 -19.15 -10.98 9.16
N LEU A 39 -17.96 -11.23 9.70
CA LEU A 39 -16.79 -11.66 8.93
C LEU A 39 -16.41 -13.06 9.37
N ALA A 40 -16.59 -14.05 8.50
CA ALA A 40 -16.06 -15.38 8.67
C ALA A 40 -14.81 -15.53 7.78
N VAL A 41 -13.67 -15.76 8.38
CA VAL A 41 -12.43 -16.09 7.66
C VAL A 41 -12.24 -17.59 7.79
N ALA A 42 -12.20 -18.30 6.67
CA ALA A 42 -11.85 -19.72 6.67
C ALA A 42 -10.37 -19.86 7.07
N ALA A 43 -10.12 -20.44 8.24
CA ALA A 43 -8.76 -20.77 8.63
C ALA A 43 -8.27 -21.97 7.81
N PRO A 44 -6.99 -22.00 7.40
CA PRO A 44 -6.42 -23.09 6.57
C PRO A 44 -6.52 -24.50 7.16
N LEU A 45 -6.84 -24.64 8.43
CA LEU A 45 -6.94 -25.91 9.18
C LEU A 45 -8.32 -26.18 9.78
N GLY A 46 -9.37 -25.57 9.25
CA GLY A 46 -10.74 -25.88 9.62
C GLY A 46 -11.14 -25.29 10.99
N GLY A 47 -11.30 -24.02 11.07
CA GLY A 47 -11.92 -23.31 12.20
C GLY A 47 -12.64 -22.06 11.70
N ILE A 48 -13.81 -21.77 12.23
CA ILE A 48 -14.50 -20.52 12.01
C ILE A 48 -14.15 -19.61 13.18
N ALA A 49 -13.34 -18.57 12.96
CA ALA A 49 -13.22 -17.48 13.92
C ALA A 49 -14.40 -16.53 13.69
N SER A 50 -15.44 -16.64 14.49
CA SER A 50 -16.49 -15.63 14.54
C SER A 50 -15.99 -14.51 15.43
N LEU A 51 -15.69 -13.37 14.85
CA LEU A 51 -15.64 -12.12 15.59
C LEU A 51 -17.09 -11.75 15.93
N GLY A 52 -17.59 -12.28 17.04
CA GLY A 52 -18.92 -11.95 17.52
C GLY A 52 -19.07 -10.46 17.69
N ASN A 53 -20.12 -9.94 17.14
CA ASN A 53 -20.79 -8.65 17.34
C ASN A 53 -20.06 -7.59 18.21
N ILE A 54 -18.96 -7.06 17.73
CA ILE A 54 -18.33 -5.87 18.36
C ILE A 54 -18.92 -4.58 17.76
N LEU A 55 -19.77 -4.70 16.74
CA LEU A 55 -20.43 -3.55 16.12
C LEU A 55 -21.93 -3.58 16.45
N ALA A 56 -22.27 -3.27 17.70
CA ALA A 56 -23.61 -2.80 17.98
C ALA A 56 -23.79 -1.44 17.30
N LYS A 57 -24.85 -1.32 16.50
CA LYS A 57 -25.29 -0.04 15.91
C LYS A 57 -25.66 0.90 17.06
N GLY A 58 -24.74 1.75 17.47
CA GLY A 58 -25.01 3.01 18.16
C GLY A 58 -24.77 4.14 17.18
N ASP A 59 -25.44 5.26 17.36
CA ASP A 59 -25.10 6.53 16.73
C ASP A 59 -23.58 6.71 16.78
N GLN A 60 -22.94 7.23 15.73
CA GLN A 60 -21.49 7.33 15.52
C GLN A 60 -20.69 7.38 16.84
N GLY A 61 -20.50 6.21 17.46
CA GLY A 61 -19.77 6.10 18.71
C GLY A 61 -18.28 6.24 18.44
N PHE A 62 -17.61 6.93 19.32
CA PHE A 62 -16.14 6.99 19.33
C PHE A 62 -15.58 5.57 19.40
N SER A 63 -14.49 5.33 18.68
CA SER A 63 -13.81 4.03 18.73
C SER A 63 -13.38 3.70 20.16
N PRO A 64 -13.53 2.44 20.61
CA PRO A 64 -12.98 2.03 21.89
C PRO A 64 -11.47 2.19 21.90
N SER A 65 -10.91 2.59 23.03
CA SER A 65 -9.47 2.56 23.30
C SER A 65 -9.14 1.39 24.21
N ILE A 66 -7.99 0.77 23.97
CA ILE A 66 -7.48 -0.32 24.82
C ILE A 66 -6.17 0.17 25.41
N GLU A 67 -6.09 0.17 26.73
CA GLU A 67 -4.88 0.47 27.48
C GLU A 67 -4.26 -0.83 27.98
N MET A 68 -2.93 -0.86 28.11
CA MET A 68 -2.27 -1.96 28.79
C MET A 68 -2.62 -1.93 30.26
N GLY A 69 -3.23 -3.00 30.74
CA GLY A 69 -3.50 -3.25 32.15
C GLY A 69 -2.34 -4.01 32.81
N SER A 70 -2.66 -5.00 33.61
CA SER A 70 -1.66 -5.83 34.26
C SER A 70 -1.08 -6.88 33.32
N PHE A 71 0.24 -7.03 33.33
CA PHE A 71 0.93 -8.15 32.72
C PHE A 71 1.56 -8.97 33.83
N VAL A 72 1.09 -10.21 34.00
CA VAL A 72 1.61 -11.15 35.01
C VAL A 72 2.23 -12.34 34.31
N GLU A 73 3.50 -12.53 34.54
CA GLU A 73 4.23 -13.73 34.11
C GLU A 73 4.29 -14.72 35.26
N LEU A 74 3.72 -15.89 35.09
CA LEU A 74 3.70 -16.98 36.06
C LEU A 74 4.86 -17.94 35.78
N ASP A 75 5.33 -18.61 36.80
CA ASP A 75 6.30 -19.73 36.62
C ASP A 75 5.64 -20.91 35.87
N ALA A 76 6.45 -21.70 35.22
CA ALA A 76 5.95 -22.77 34.35
C ALA A 76 5.15 -23.85 35.08
N ASP A 77 5.38 -24.00 36.37
CA ASP A 77 4.74 -24.94 37.28
C ASP A 77 3.60 -24.31 38.12
N ASP A 78 3.32 -23.04 37.94
CA ASP A 78 2.19 -22.38 38.60
C ASP A 78 0.88 -22.96 38.09
N VAL A 79 -0.03 -23.27 39.01
CA VAL A 79 -1.34 -23.87 38.70
C VAL A 79 -2.42 -22.87 38.30
N THR A 80 -2.12 -21.59 38.36
CA THR A 80 -3.06 -20.52 37.99
C THR A 80 -3.24 -20.54 36.45
N PRO A 81 -4.46 -20.61 35.91
CA PRO A 81 -4.65 -20.67 34.46
C PRO A 81 -4.13 -19.39 33.77
N ALA A 82 -3.48 -19.55 32.61
CA ALA A 82 -3.21 -18.44 31.73
C ALA A 82 -4.55 -17.78 31.31
N SER A 83 -4.61 -16.48 31.32
CA SER A 83 -5.83 -15.75 31.01
C SER A 83 -5.54 -14.43 30.32
N VAL A 84 -6.49 -14.02 29.50
CA VAL A 84 -6.54 -12.68 28.90
C VAL A 84 -7.92 -12.13 29.23
N SER A 85 -7.97 -10.98 29.84
CA SER A 85 -9.23 -10.32 30.16
C SER A 85 -9.23 -8.86 29.70
N LEU A 86 -10.38 -8.45 29.22
CA LEU A 86 -10.64 -7.07 28.83
C LEU A 86 -11.61 -6.48 29.85
N ASN A 87 -11.14 -5.54 30.68
CA ASN A 87 -11.92 -4.92 31.72
C ASN A 87 -12.30 -3.51 31.30
N LEU A 88 -13.58 -3.17 31.44
CA LEU A 88 -14.06 -1.82 31.15
C LEU A 88 -13.54 -0.87 32.27
N LEU A 89 -12.74 0.13 31.84
CA LEU A 89 -12.26 1.20 32.75
C LEU A 89 -13.18 2.41 32.74
N ALA A 90 -13.71 2.76 31.58
CA ALA A 90 -14.65 3.87 31.46
C ALA A 90 -15.71 3.55 30.41
N GLU A 91 -16.95 3.87 30.68
CA GLU A 91 -18.04 3.75 29.72
C GLU A 91 -17.93 4.83 28.65
N ALA A 92 -18.52 4.54 27.47
CA ALA A 92 -18.63 5.52 26.41
C ALA A 92 -19.46 6.72 26.87
N THR A 93 -19.04 7.90 26.44
CA THR A 93 -19.77 9.15 26.67
C THR A 93 -20.15 9.78 25.33
N ASP A 94 -20.88 10.89 25.38
CA ASP A 94 -21.25 11.65 24.16
C ASP A 94 -20.02 12.25 23.44
N VAL A 95 -18.83 12.20 24.06
CA VAL A 95 -17.59 12.81 23.54
C VAL A 95 -16.39 11.86 23.52
N SER A 96 -16.54 10.63 23.99
CA SER A 96 -15.45 9.63 24.02
C SER A 96 -15.97 8.21 23.90
N GLY A 97 -15.18 7.32 23.27
CA GLY A 97 -15.41 5.89 23.27
C GLY A 97 -15.15 5.24 24.63
N PRO A 98 -15.58 3.99 24.83
CA PRO A 98 -15.26 3.24 26.04
C PRO A 98 -13.75 2.97 26.09
N VAL A 99 -13.21 2.92 27.30
CA VAL A 99 -11.81 2.59 27.57
C VAL A 99 -11.75 1.23 28.25
N TYR A 100 -10.94 0.34 27.74
CA TYR A 100 -10.73 -0.98 28.29
C TYR A 100 -9.27 -1.16 28.73
N SER A 101 -9.07 -1.93 29.81
CA SER A 101 -7.77 -2.45 30.22
C SER A 101 -7.63 -3.87 29.72
N LEU A 102 -6.50 -4.17 29.08
CA LEU A 102 -6.12 -5.53 28.67
C LEU A 102 -5.21 -6.12 29.74
N ASP A 103 -5.73 -7.01 30.55
CA ASP A 103 -4.95 -7.77 31.53
C ASP A 103 -4.56 -9.13 30.97
N VAL A 104 -3.30 -9.49 31.12
CA VAL A 104 -2.72 -10.71 30.55
C VAL A 104 -1.97 -11.47 31.63
N VAL A 105 -2.29 -12.75 31.80
CA VAL A 105 -1.58 -13.69 32.66
C VAL A 105 -1.04 -14.80 31.78
N LEU A 106 0.26 -14.96 31.73
CA LEU A 106 0.92 -15.99 30.90
C LEU A 106 1.89 -16.80 31.75
N HIS A 107 2.00 -18.10 31.45
CA HIS A 107 3.04 -18.93 32.03
C HIS A 107 4.36 -18.72 31.29
N ARG A 108 5.41 -18.60 32.05
CA ARG A 108 6.77 -18.82 31.56
C ARG A 108 6.84 -20.24 30.99
N GLY A 109 7.35 -20.40 29.80
CA GLY A 109 7.62 -21.76 29.30
C GLY A 109 8.52 -22.53 30.28
N ALA A 110 8.22 -23.79 30.50
CA ALA A 110 9.12 -24.67 31.27
C ALA A 110 10.53 -24.51 30.70
N THR A 111 11.50 -24.31 31.60
CA THR A 111 12.92 -24.16 31.24
C THR A 111 13.42 -25.45 30.58
N GLY A 112 13.01 -25.65 29.33
CA GLY A 112 13.72 -26.52 28.42
C GLY A 112 14.97 -25.77 27.97
N GLU A 113 16.04 -26.47 27.74
CA GLU A 113 17.26 -25.91 27.20
C GLU A 113 16.91 -24.98 26.01
N ALA A 114 17.24 -23.70 26.14
CA ALA A 114 17.01 -22.66 25.17
C ALA A 114 15.53 -22.36 24.79
N GLY A 115 14.69 -22.01 25.76
CA GLY A 115 13.28 -21.62 25.52
C GLY A 115 12.91 -20.21 25.89
N THR A 116 13.78 -19.25 25.74
CA THR A 116 13.33 -17.86 25.66
C THR A 116 12.80 -17.64 24.25
N VAL A 117 11.48 -17.65 24.07
CA VAL A 117 10.84 -17.13 22.86
C VAL A 117 10.87 -15.58 22.92
N VAL A 118 12.00 -15.04 23.28
CA VAL A 118 12.32 -13.67 22.90
C VAL A 118 12.84 -13.80 21.48
N PHE A 119 12.09 -13.31 20.53
CA PHE A 119 12.60 -13.08 19.17
C PHE A 119 13.82 -12.18 19.29
N ASN A 120 14.98 -12.80 19.52
CA ASN A 120 16.23 -12.08 19.53
C ASN A 120 16.72 -11.99 18.08
N PRO A 121 16.69 -10.81 17.45
CA PRO A 121 17.16 -10.66 16.08
C PRO A 121 18.60 -11.17 15.90
N GLY A 122 19.45 -11.05 16.92
CA GLY A 122 20.82 -11.58 16.91
C GLY A 122 20.92 -13.11 16.94
N ALA A 123 19.85 -13.84 17.27
CA ALA A 123 19.82 -15.29 17.16
C ALA A 123 19.44 -15.76 15.73
N ILE A 124 18.85 -14.88 14.94
CA ILE A 124 18.41 -15.17 13.56
C ILE A 124 19.43 -14.64 12.55
N SER A 125 20.11 -13.53 12.84
CA SER A 125 21.08 -12.91 11.96
C SER A 125 22.25 -12.34 12.76
N GLU A 126 23.47 -12.50 12.26
CA GLU A 126 24.68 -11.93 12.87
C GLU A 126 24.70 -10.39 12.80
N ASP A 127 24.00 -9.77 11.82
CA ASP A 127 23.92 -8.33 11.61
C ASP A 127 22.46 -7.88 11.37
N PRO A 128 21.62 -7.88 12.42
CA PRO A 128 20.22 -7.49 12.29
C PRO A 128 20.09 -5.98 12.05
N GLN A 129 19.32 -5.59 11.04
CA GLN A 129 19.11 -4.19 10.68
C GLN A 129 17.75 -3.70 11.13
N LEU A 130 17.69 -2.40 11.50
CA LEU A 130 16.41 -1.74 11.82
C LEU A 130 15.44 -1.83 10.63
N GLY A 131 14.20 -2.20 10.90
CA GLY A 131 13.16 -2.33 9.87
C GLY A 131 13.16 -3.68 9.13
N TRP A 132 14.02 -4.62 9.52
CA TRP A 132 13.94 -5.99 9.04
C TRP A 132 12.85 -6.77 9.78
N ILE A 133 12.25 -7.71 9.08
CA ILE A 133 11.19 -8.58 9.60
C ILE A 133 11.62 -10.04 9.49
N PRO A 134 11.18 -10.91 10.42
CA PRO A 134 11.41 -12.34 10.27
C PRO A 134 10.56 -12.88 9.12
N ALA A 135 11.18 -13.67 8.26
CA ALA A 135 10.54 -14.39 7.18
C ALA A 135 10.95 -15.86 7.22
N VAL A 136 10.15 -16.73 6.67
CA VAL A 136 10.52 -18.14 6.52
C VAL A 136 11.56 -18.26 5.41
N ALA A 137 12.71 -18.85 5.71
CA ALA A 137 13.76 -19.10 4.73
C ALA A 137 13.28 -20.05 3.61
N ALA A 138 13.96 -20.03 2.48
CA ALA A 138 13.58 -20.83 1.31
C ALA A 138 13.49 -22.34 1.59
N GLY A 139 14.21 -22.85 2.58
CA GLY A 139 14.15 -24.25 3.02
C GLY A 139 12.93 -24.64 3.86
N LEU A 140 12.13 -23.67 4.31
CA LEU A 140 10.97 -23.81 5.19
C LEU A 140 11.27 -24.40 6.60
N GLU A 141 12.54 -24.49 6.98
CA GLU A 141 12.98 -25.10 8.24
C GLU A 141 13.41 -24.07 9.29
N GLU A 142 13.67 -22.83 8.87
CA GLU A 142 14.18 -21.77 9.75
C GLU A 142 13.60 -20.41 9.37
N PHE A 143 13.82 -19.41 10.24
CA PHE A 143 13.51 -18.01 9.96
C PHE A 143 14.78 -17.25 9.59
N GLU A 144 14.62 -16.32 8.67
CA GLU A 144 15.64 -15.33 8.31
C GLU A 144 15.11 -13.91 8.52
N LEU A 145 16.00 -12.97 8.80
CA LEU A 145 15.64 -11.56 8.81
C LEU A 145 15.77 -11.00 7.40
N VAL A 146 14.69 -10.43 6.90
CA VAL A 146 14.67 -9.80 5.58
C VAL A 146 14.20 -8.35 5.69
N PRO A 147 14.67 -7.46 4.81
CA PRO A 147 14.18 -6.10 4.75
C PRO A 147 12.67 -6.06 4.53
N GLN A 148 11.98 -5.24 5.31
CA GLN A 148 10.54 -5.03 5.10
C GLN A 148 10.32 -4.43 3.70
N ARG A 149 9.53 -5.12 2.88
CA ARG A 149 9.23 -4.73 1.50
C ARG A 149 7.91 -3.95 1.47
N VAL A 150 8.00 -2.62 1.44
CA VAL A 150 6.83 -1.72 1.40
C VAL A 150 6.90 -0.81 0.18
N PRO A 151 5.74 -0.46 -0.40
CA PRO A 151 5.68 0.59 -1.41
C PRO A 151 6.21 1.91 -0.83
N THR A 152 7.01 2.62 -1.62
CA THR A 152 7.62 3.89 -1.19
C THR A 152 7.36 4.97 -2.23
N MET A 153 6.93 6.15 -1.78
CA MET A 153 6.76 7.33 -2.63
C MET A 153 8.06 8.11 -2.74
N HIS A 154 8.34 8.59 -3.95
CA HIS A 154 9.50 9.41 -4.27
C HIS A 154 9.05 10.69 -4.97
N TRP A 155 9.66 11.81 -4.61
CA TRP A 155 9.33 13.13 -5.10
C TRP A 155 10.55 13.80 -5.72
N PRO A 156 10.39 14.63 -6.76
CA PRO A 156 11.49 15.42 -7.29
C PRO A 156 11.86 16.55 -6.33
N ALA A 157 13.13 16.93 -6.31
CA ALA A 157 13.58 18.10 -5.56
C ALA A 157 13.11 19.42 -6.22
N THR A 158 13.05 19.43 -7.55
CA THR A 158 12.64 20.59 -8.34
C THR A 158 11.92 20.14 -9.60
N VAL A 159 11.02 20.99 -10.09
CA VAL A 159 10.38 20.83 -11.39
C VAL A 159 10.67 22.08 -12.22
N THR A 160 11.06 21.90 -13.47
CA THR A 160 11.39 22.98 -14.39
C THR A 160 10.31 23.06 -15.46
N ASP A 161 9.74 24.23 -15.67
CA ASP A 161 8.79 24.46 -16.76
C ASP A 161 9.48 24.39 -18.13
N VAL A 162 8.77 23.87 -19.11
CA VAL A 162 9.25 23.89 -20.51
C VAL A 162 9.40 25.33 -20.98
N PRO A 163 10.61 25.78 -21.37
CA PRO A 163 10.83 27.16 -21.81
C PRO A 163 10.03 27.51 -23.06
N THR A 164 9.63 28.76 -23.18
CA THR A 164 9.02 29.28 -24.40
C THR A 164 9.96 29.11 -25.60
N GLY A 165 9.42 28.62 -26.70
CA GLY A 165 10.21 28.41 -27.92
C GLY A 165 10.83 27.01 -28.03
N THR A 166 10.56 26.09 -27.10
CA THR A 166 11.02 24.69 -27.17
C THR A 166 10.43 24.00 -28.40
N THR A 167 11.28 23.40 -29.22
CA THR A 167 10.89 22.67 -30.44
C THR A 167 11.19 21.17 -30.41
N ALA A 168 11.85 20.69 -29.36
CA ALA A 168 12.23 19.30 -29.12
C ALA A 168 11.66 18.77 -27.80
N GLY A 169 12.02 17.57 -27.41
CA GLY A 169 11.71 17.05 -26.08
C GLY A 169 12.44 17.83 -24.99
N PHE A 170 11.83 17.90 -23.82
CA PHE A 170 12.37 18.64 -22.67
C PHE A 170 12.15 17.86 -21.37
N THR A 171 13.17 17.73 -20.55
CA THR A 171 13.09 17.09 -19.23
C THR A 171 12.63 18.07 -18.19
N LEU A 172 11.46 17.80 -17.63
CA LEU A 172 10.79 18.62 -16.62
C LEU A 172 11.39 18.40 -15.23
N THR A 173 11.73 17.16 -14.93
CA THR A 173 12.31 16.78 -13.63
C THR A 173 12.89 15.39 -13.65
N THR A 174 13.72 15.12 -12.63
CA THR A 174 14.27 13.81 -12.33
C THR A 174 13.91 13.44 -10.89
N VAL A 175 13.37 12.24 -10.71
CA VAL A 175 13.07 11.68 -9.39
C VAL A 175 14.12 10.62 -9.06
N PRO A 176 15.02 10.88 -8.11
CA PRO A 176 16.02 9.89 -7.69
C PRO A 176 15.35 8.82 -6.81
N ILE A 177 15.76 7.58 -7.01
CA ILE A 177 15.32 6.41 -6.25
C ILE A 177 16.54 5.76 -5.63
N ALA A 178 16.66 5.79 -4.31
CA ALA A 178 17.79 5.22 -3.59
C ALA A 178 17.84 3.69 -3.75
N ALA A 179 19.01 3.08 -3.63
CA ALA A 179 19.18 1.64 -3.63
C ALA A 179 18.49 1.01 -2.40
N VAL A 180 17.85 -0.16 -2.63
CA VAL A 180 17.34 -1.04 -1.56
C VAL A 180 17.72 -2.49 -1.87
N PRO A 181 17.78 -3.39 -0.88
CA PRO A 181 18.29 -4.74 -1.07
C PRO A 181 17.27 -5.73 -1.69
N TYR A 182 16.28 -5.23 -2.42
CA TYR A 182 15.30 -6.05 -3.13
C TYR A 182 14.89 -5.42 -4.44
N ASP A 183 14.40 -6.25 -5.35
CA ASP A 183 13.85 -5.82 -6.63
C ASP A 183 12.53 -5.08 -6.46
N ARG A 184 12.28 -4.09 -7.32
CA ARG A 184 11.06 -3.28 -7.27
C ARG A 184 10.64 -2.79 -8.66
N TYR A 185 9.35 -2.55 -8.83
CA TYR A 185 8.80 -1.88 -10.01
C TYR A 185 8.56 -0.41 -9.73
N VAL A 186 8.60 0.39 -10.79
CA VAL A 186 8.34 1.84 -10.74
C VAL A 186 6.97 2.13 -11.33
N ILE A 187 6.19 2.93 -10.60
CA ILE A 187 4.88 3.43 -11.02
C ILE A 187 4.94 4.96 -11.01
N PRO A 188 5.30 5.60 -12.13
CA PRO A 188 5.34 7.05 -12.20
C PRO A 188 3.93 7.64 -12.32
N THR A 189 3.73 8.81 -11.75
CA THR A 189 2.52 9.62 -11.88
C THR A 189 2.91 11.08 -12.09
N GLY A 190 2.12 11.79 -12.87
CA GLY A 190 2.40 13.20 -13.06
C GLY A 190 1.46 13.86 -14.05
N GLU A 191 1.47 15.18 -14.04
CA GLU A 191 0.74 15.97 -15.00
C GLU A 191 1.48 17.26 -15.35
N VAL A 192 1.22 17.75 -16.53
CA VAL A 192 1.68 19.06 -17.01
C VAL A 192 0.72 19.59 -18.06
N GLN A 193 0.51 20.88 -18.08
CA GLN A 193 -0.21 21.55 -19.15
C GLN A 193 0.76 22.16 -20.14
N VAL A 194 0.65 21.76 -21.40
CA VAL A 194 1.44 22.30 -22.51
C VAL A 194 0.61 23.28 -23.36
N VAL A 195 1.26 24.27 -23.91
CA VAL A 195 0.64 25.29 -24.73
C VAL A 195 1.57 25.65 -25.90
N ALA A 196 0.97 25.89 -27.07
CA ALA A 196 1.62 26.41 -28.28
C ALA A 196 0.84 27.58 -28.81
N ALA A 197 1.31 28.21 -29.90
CA ALA A 197 0.61 29.30 -30.56
C ALA A 197 -0.81 28.87 -31.01
N SER A 198 -1.76 29.78 -30.96
CA SER A 198 -3.13 29.50 -31.39
C SER A 198 -3.17 29.04 -32.86
N GLY A 199 -4.03 28.07 -33.14
CA GLY A 199 -4.18 27.48 -34.48
C GLY A 199 -3.09 26.49 -34.89
N THR A 200 -2.17 26.13 -33.97
CA THR A 200 -1.16 25.08 -34.25
C THR A 200 -1.72 23.70 -34.09
N ASN A 201 -1.19 22.74 -34.83
CA ASN A 201 -1.50 21.33 -34.73
C ASN A 201 -0.28 20.59 -34.19
N LEU A 202 0.03 20.84 -32.92
CA LEU A 202 1.17 20.26 -32.21
C LEU A 202 0.70 19.10 -31.34
N ARG A 203 1.42 17.98 -31.36
CA ARG A 203 1.25 16.88 -30.42
C ARG A 203 2.50 16.69 -29.60
N VAL A 204 2.35 16.74 -28.28
CA VAL A 204 3.38 16.46 -27.28
C VAL A 204 2.90 15.34 -26.38
N ASP A 205 3.72 14.34 -26.16
CA ASP A 205 3.47 13.29 -25.19
C ASP A 205 4.24 13.61 -23.89
N LEU A 206 3.74 13.16 -22.75
CA LEU A 206 4.48 13.13 -21.48
C LEU A 206 4.98 11.70 -21.24
N VAL A 207 6.28 11.54 -21.05
CA VAL A 207 6.92 10.22 -20.93
C VAL A 207 7.75 10.19 -19.65
N ALA A 208 7.74 9.06 -18.97
CA ALA A 208 8.64 8.75 -17.86
C ALA A 208 9.63 7.68 -18.31
N HIS A 209 10.91 8.03 -18.29
CA HIS A 209 12.02 7.14 -18.62
C HIS A 209 12.74 6.67 -17.36
N LEU A 210 13.19 5.43 -17.34
CA LEU A 210 13.96 4.85 -16.24
C LEU A 210 15.45 4.79 -16.63
N ASP A 211 16.30 5.33 -15.78
CA ASP A 211 17.78 5.33 -15.81
C ASP A 211 18.42 6.15 -16.93
N ASP A 212 17.73 6.41 -18.02
CA ASP A 212 18.27 7.19 -19.15
C ASP A 212 17.19 8.17 -19.62
N GLU A 213 17.54 9.45 -19.71
CA GLU A 213 16.64 10.54 -20.07
C GLU A 213 15.94 10.36 -21.42
N THR A 214 16.60 9.71 -22.35
CA THR A 214 16.11 9.44 -23.73
C THR A 214 16.10 7.96 -24.07
N GLY A 215 16.25 7.13 -23.05
CA GLY A 215 16.38 5.68 -23.19
C GLY A 215 15.07 4.99 -23.58
N THR A 216 15.22 3.71 -23.90
CA THR A 216 14.09 2.86 -24.33
C THR A 216 13.26 2.31 -23.17
N LYS A 217 13.74 2.44 -21.92
CA LYS A 217 13.01 1.97 -20.75
C LYS A 217 11.91 2.96 -20.35
N ILE A 218 10.79 2.92 -21.04
CA ILE A 218 9.63 3.76 -20.73
C ILE A 218 8.80 3.06 -19.68
N VAL A 219 8.66 3.71 -18.51
CA VAL A 219 7.87 3.22 -17.37
C VAL A 219 6.49 3.85 -17.28
N GLY A 220 6.22 4.87 -18.06
CA GLY A 220 4.91 5.51 -18.18
C GLY A 220 4.84 6.46 -19.36
N ARG A 221 3.65 6.58 -19.98
CA ARG A 221 3.42 7.50 -21.09
C ARG A 221 1.99 7.99 -21.12
N SER A 222 1.83 9.28 -21.31
CA SER A 222 0.56 9.94 -21.63
C SER A 222 0.63 10.43 -23.07
N PHE A 223 -0.31 9.99 -23.88
CA PHE A 223 -0.41 10.41 -25.29
C PHE A 223 -1.14 11.73 -25.39
N GLY A 224 -0.48 12.76 -25.87
CA GLY A 224 -1.08 14.04 -26.10
C GLY A 224 -2.04 14.03 -27.28
N VAL A 225 -2.95 14.99 -27.28
CA VAL A 225 -3.87 15.26 -28.39
C VAL A 225 -3.32 16.42 -29.21
N ALA A 226 -3.41 16.30 -30.53
CA ALA A 226 -2.94 17.36 -31.43
C ALA A 226 -3.77 18.65 -31.27
N GLY A 227 -3.10 19.76 -30.96
CA GLY A 227 -3.76 21.06 -30.72
C GLY A 227 -2.81 22.13 -30.22
N ALA A 228 -3.35 23.31 -29.92
CA ALA A 228 -2.57 24.41 -29.36
C ALA A 228 -2.43 24.36 -27.83
N LYS A 229 -3.23 23.56 -27.17
CA LYS A 229 -3.21 23.39 -25.71
C LYS A 229 -3.64 21.97 -25.34
N ASP A 230 -2.89 21.34 -24.45
CA ASP A 230 -3.21 20.01 -23.96
C ASP A 230 -2.84 19.87 -22.48
N LYS A 231 -3.61 19.06 -21.75
CA LYS A 231 -3.31 18.63 -20.38
C LYS A 231 -2.85 17.19 -20.43
N LEU A 232 -1.58 16.96 -20.20
CA LEU A 232 -0.96 15.64 -20.18
C LEU A 232 -1.00 15.09 -18.77
N SER A 233 -1.67 13.97 -18.59
CA SER A 233 -1.72 13.24 -17.32
C SER A 233 -1.13 11.85 -17.49
N LEU A 234 -0.04 11.58 -16.79
CA LEU A 234 0.69 10.32 -16.85
C LEU A 234 0.30 9.43 -15.67
N ILE A 235 -0.15 8.24 -16.00
CA ILE A 235 -0.41 7.17 -15.04
C ILE A 235 0.57 6.04 -15.37
N GLY A 236 1.17 5.46 -14.34
CA GLY A 236 2.30 4.55 -14.43
C GLY A 236 2.00 3.19 -15.05
N TYR A 237 1.65 3.20 -16.32
CA TYR A 237 1.59 1.98 -17.13
C TYR A 237 2.64 2.05 -18.24
N PRO A 238 3.53 1.05 -18.34
CA PRO A 238 4.46 0.99 -19.46
C PRO A 238 3.69 0.75 -20.77
N PRO A 239 4.24 1.14 -21.91
CA PRO A 239 3.64 0.86 -23.21
C PRO A 239 3.37 -0.64 -23.43
N ALA A 240 2.34 -0.97 -24.20
CA ALA A 240 2.02 -2.35 -24.55
C ALA A 240 3.24 -3.05 -25.18
N GLY A 241 3.48 -4.29 -24.79
CA GLY A 241 4.65 -5.06 -25.22
C GLY A 241 5.93 -4.81 -24.42
N THR A 242 5.91 -3.88 -23.44
CA THR A 242 7.03 -3.71 -22.51
C THR A 242 7.15 -4.93 -21.61
N THR A 243 8.36 -5.51 -21.53
CA THR A 243 8.61 -6.62 -20.60
C THR A 243 8.67 -6.11 -19.16
N SER A 244 8.28 -6.93 -18.20
CA SER A 244 8.36 -6.58 -16.77
C SER A 244 9.79 -6.21 -16.34
N SER A 245 10.81 -6.75 -16.99
CA SER A 245 12.21 -6.42 -16.74
C SER A 245 12.57 -4.98 -17.11
N ALA A 246 11.88 -4.37 -18.08
CA ALA A 246 12.16 -3.00 -18.53
C ALA A 246 11.72 -1.94 -17.47
N THR A 247 10.78 -2.28 -16.61
CA THR A 247 10.27 -1.40 -15.55
C THR A 247 10.81 -1.74 -14.16
N LYS A 248 11.70 -2.75 -14.09
CA LYS A 248 12.25 -3.28 -12.85
C LYS A 248 13.59 -2.64 -12.50
N ILE A 249 13.70 -2.18 -11.28
CA ILE A 249 14.97 -1.81 -10.65
C ILE A 249 15.46 -3.03 -9.87
N LEU A 250 16.65 -3.48 -10.16
CA LEU A 250 17.26 -4.63 -9.49
C LEU A 250 17.69 -4.25 -8.06
N ALA A 251 17.76 -5.26 -7.20
CA ALA A 251 18.27 -5.11 -5.83
C ALA A 251 19.64 -4.41 -5.81
N ASN A 252 19.84 -3.59 -4.80
CA ASN A 252 21.07 -2.80 -4.55
C ASN A 252 21.42 -1.76 -5.63
N ASN A 253 20.56 -1.54 -6.61
CA ASN A 253 20.77 -0.50 -7.61
C ASN A 253 19.93 0.75 -7.31
N PRO A 254 20.52 1.95 -7.32
CA PRO A 254 19.78 3.18 -7.42
C PRO A 254 19.21 3.33 -8.82
N ALA A 255 18.24 4.22 -9.00
CA ALA A 255 17.69 4.55 -10.31
C ALA A 255 17.24 6.01 -10.37
N ASN A 256 17.02 6.50 -11.57
CA ASN A 256 16.41 7.80 -11.81
C ASN A 256 15.19 7.67 -12.71
N VAL A 257 14.11 8.36 -12.39
CA VAL A 257 12.96 8.51 -13.27
C VAL A 257 12.95 9.90 -13.84
N TYR A 258 13.09 10.01 -15.15
CA TYR A 258 13.08 11.26 -15.90
C TYR A 258 11.68 11.52 -16.45
N PHE A 259 11.03 12.58 -16.04
CA PHE A 259 9.77 13.02 -16.59
C PHE A 259 10.04 14.02 -17.70
N ARG A 260 9.61 13.70 -18.90
CA ARG A 260 9.97 14.41 -20.11
C ARG A 260 8.77 14.64 -20.99
N THR A 261 8.68 15.84 -21.56
CA THR A 261 7.80 16.09 -22.71
C THR A 261 8.50 15.67 -24.00
N GLU A 262 7.80 14.98 -24.87
CA GLU A 262 8.29 14.53 -26.17
C GLU A 262 7.38 15.02 -27.28
N LYS A 263 7.92 15.83 -28.14
CA LYS A 263 7.19 16.31 -29.33
C LYS A 263 7.07 15.17 -30.35
N GLN A 264 5.83 14.81 -30.67
CA GLN A 264 5.52 13.72 -31.60
C GLN A 264 5.13 14.21 -32.99
N ALA A 265 4.52 15.39 -33.09
CA ALA A 265 4.10 15.96 -34.37
C ALA A 265 4.02 17.49 -34.32
N GLY A 266 4.00 18.10 -35.52
CA GLY A 266 3.94 19.55 -35.69
C GLY A 266 5.32 20.20 -35.70
N SER A 267 5.44 21.38 -36.34
CA SER A 267 6.69 22.16 -36.42
C SER A 267 6.78 23.26 -35.38
N SER A 268 5.65 23.65 -34.77
CA SER A 268 5.58 24.76 -33.83
C SER A 268 6.34 24.50 -32.54
N ALA A 269 6.80 25.57 -31.95
CA ALA A 269 7.33 25.58 -30.59
C ALA A 269 6.20 25.48 -29.55
N TYR A 270 6.54 25.05 -28.37
CA TYR A 270 5.63 24.95 -27.22
C TYR A 270 6.34 25.35 -25.93
N SER A 271 5.54 25.50 -24.88
CA SER A 271 6.01 25.67 -23.50
C SER A 271 5.07 24.94 -22.55
N SER A 272 5.44 24.79 -21.28
CA SER A 272 4.46 24.45 -20.25
C SER A 272 3.77 25.70 -19.71
N VAL A 273 2.60 25.52 -19.12
CA VAL A 273 1.97 26.57 -18.29
C VAL A 273 2.64 26.52 -16.92
N ALA A 274 3.20 27.63 -16.49
CA ALA A 274 3.97 27.73 -15.25
C ALA A 274 3.17 27.23 -14.05
N GLY A 275 3.81 26.42 -13.21
CA GLY A 275 3.25 25.89 -11.97
C GLY A 275 2.17 24.81 -12.16
N THR A 276 2.00 24.27 -13.39
CA THR A 276 1.03 23.18 -13.62
C THR A 276 1.66 21.79 -13.61
N ALA A 277 2.98 21.69 -13.49
CA ALA A 277 3.71 20.44 -13.52
C ALA A 277 3.81 19.83 -12.13
N LEU A 278 3.28 18.63 -11.97
CA LEU A 278 3.27 17.85 -10.72
C LEU A 278 3.77 16.44 -11.03
N PHE A 279 4.79 15.96 -10.33
CA PHE A 279 5.40 14.67 -10.59
C PHE A 279 5.76 13.92 -9.31
N GLY A 280 5.71 12.61 -9.40
CA GLY A 280 6.19 11.69 -8.38
C GLY A 280 6.22 10.27 -8.91
N CYS A 281 6.81 9.38 -8.19
CA CYS A 281 6.70 7.96 -8.49
C CYS A 281 6.61 7.13 -7.22
N MET A 282 5.94 6.00 -7.32
CA MET A 282 5.90 4.98 -6.29
C MET A 282 6.76 3.81 -6.74
N THR A 283 7.56 3.27 -5.84
CA THR A 283 8.18 1.96 -6.04
C THR A 283 7.40 0.90 -5.29
N VAL A 284 7.19 -0.25 -5.93
CA VAL A 284 6.49 -1.41 -5.37
C VAL A 284 7.45 -2.59 -5.40
N PRO A 285 7.60 -3.36 -4.31
CA PRO A 285 8.40 -4.59 -4.32
C PRO A 285 7.97 -5.54 -5.44
N ALA A 286 8.96 -6.16 -6.10
CA ALA A 286 8.74 -7.11 -7.19
C ALA A 286 8.55 -8.54 -6.69
#